data_21098cd4b42b949db5f743a8c0924cf8
#
_entry.id   21098cd4b42b949db5f743a8c0924cf8
#
_cell.length_a   1.000
_cell.length_b   1.000
_cell.length_c   1.000
_cell.angle_alpha   90.00
_cell.angle_beta   90.00
_cell.angle_gamma   90.00
#
_symmetry.space_group_name_H-M   'P 1'
#
loop_
_entity.id
_entity.type
_entity.pdbx_description
1 polymer ?
#
loop_
_entity_poly.entity_id
_entity_poly.type
_entity_poly.pdbx_seq_one_letter_code
_entity_poly.pdbx_strand_id
1 'polypeptide(L)'
;KYKVIKVADKIFVGKNVMHVQVFKRNDKRTTYNAVYRDGKKGFYYIKRFNVTSITRDKEYDLTMGTPGSRVIYFTANPNGEAELIKVTLDIDTTKKKQNIFLEKDFSEVLIKGRASRGNLLTKKSIHRIGLKSHGHSTLGGRKVWFDPDVNRINYEEHGNLLGEFWDGDSILVVLDNGEF
;
A
#
# COMPACT_ATOMS: atom_id res chain seq x y z
N LYS A 1 3.32 -10.95 -9.61
CA LYS A 1 1.90 -11.08 -9.95
C LYS A 1 1.06 -11.04 -8.68
N TYR A 2 -0.23 -10.75 -8.81
CA TYR A 2 -1.24 -10.91 -7.77
C TYR A 2 -2.54 -11.43 -8.37
N LYS A 3 -3.37 -12.03 -7.54
CA LYS A 3 -4.73 -12.45 -7.89
C LYS A 3 -5.63 -12.38 -6.66
N VAL A 4 -6.92 -12.33 -6.85
CA VAL A 4 -7.91 -12.47 -5.78
C VAL A 4 -8.62 -13.80 -5.94
N ILE A 5 -8.61 -14.59 -4.88
CA ILE A 5 -9.20 -15.92 -4.83
C ILE A 5 -10.36 -15.95 -3.82
N LYS A 6 -11.29 -16.88 -4.01
CA LYS A 6 -12.34 -17.15 -3.01
C LYS A 6 -11.67 -17.81 -1.79
N VAL A 7 -12.03 -17.37 -0.60
CA VAL A 7 -11.64 -18.07 0.62
C VAL A 7 -12.47 -19.36 0.72
N ALA A 8 -11.78 -20.48 0.88
CA ALA A 8 -12.36 -21.76 1.22
C ALA A 8 -11.38 -22.47 2.17
N ASP A 9 -11.79 -23.54 2.81
CA ASP A 9 -10.94 -24.28 3.73
C ASP A 9 -9.69 -24.80 3.02
N LYS A 10 -8.51 -24.51 3.57
CA LYS A 10 -7.21 -25.04 3.13
C LYS A 10 -6.86 -24.79 1.65
N ILE A 11 -6.85 -23.55 1.21
CA ILE A 11 -6.38 -23.19 -0.13
C ILE A 11 -4.86 -22.97 -0.12
N PHE A 12 -4.15 -23.65 -1.01
CA PHE A 12 -2.77 -23.32 -1.33
C PHE A 12 -2.72 -22.07 -2.22
N VAL A 13 -2.16 -20.97 -1.67
CA VAL A 13 -2.13 -19.66 -2.35
C VAL A 13 -0.91 -19.47 -3.28
N GLY A 14 0.10 -20.30 -3.19
CA GLY A 14 1.30 -20.24 -4.03
C GLY A 14 2.61 -20.35 -3.25
N LYS A 15 3.74 -20.32 -3.97
CA LYS A 15 5.10 -20.25 -3.41
C LYS A 15 5.55 -18.76 -3.37
N ASN A 16 6.49 -18.45 -2.46
CA ASN A 16 7.10 -17.11 -2.32
C ASN A 16 6.06 -15.99 -2.16
N VAL A 17 5.06 -16.21 -1.33
CA VAL A 17 4.01 -15.23 -1.04
C VAL A 17 4.59 -14.08 -0.23
N MET A 18 4.45 -12.86 -0.71
CA MET A 18 4.91 -11.64 -0.01
C MET A 18 3.83 -11.01 0.86
N HIS A 19 2.57 -11.09 0.44
CA HIS A 19 1.48 -10.40 1.09
C HIS A 19 0.16 -11.13 0.86
N VAL A 20 -0.66 -11.20 1.89
CA VAL A 20 -2.03 -11.72 1.87
C VAL A 20 -2.92 -10.79 2.69
N GLN A 21 -4.05 -10.41 2.15
CA GLN A 21 -5.04 -9.60 2.87
C GLN A 21 -6.45 -9.89 2.38
N VAL A 22 -7.45 -9.47 3.16
CA VAL A 22 -8.84 -9.43 2.70
C VAL A 22 -8.98 -8.37 1.62
N PHE A 23 -9.52 -8.77 0.47
CA PHE A 23 -9.83 -7.83 -0.61
C PHE A 23 -11.28 -7.37 -0.52
N LYS A 24 -11.47 -6.06 -0.45
CA LYS A 24 -12.79 -5.41 -0.50
C LYS A 24 -13.00 -4.83 -1.90
N ARG A 25 -14.04 -5.28 -2.58
CA ARG A 25 -14.43 -4.75 -3.89
C ARG A 25 -14.84 -3.27 -3.75
N ASN A 26 -14.46 -2.45 -4.73
CA ASN A 26 -14.73 -1.01 -4.78
C ASN A 26 -14.02 -0.20 -3.66
N ASP A 27 -13.07 -0.79 -2.95
CA ASP A 27 -12.25 -0.04 -2.03
C ASP A 27 -11.35 0.93 -2.81
N LYS A 28 -11.63 2.23 -2.66
CA LYS A 28 -10.88 3.32 -3.30
C LYS A 28 -9.79 3.90 -2.38
N ARG A 29 -9.82 3.55 -1.09
CA ARG A 29 -8.89 4.11 -0.11
C ARG A 29 -7.61 3.31 0.02
N THR A 30 -7.69 1.98 -0.05
CA THR A 30 -6.48 1.16 0.03
C THR A 30 -5.54 1.47 -1.13
N THR A 31 -4.36 1.95 -0.78
CA THR A 31 -3.28 2.25 -1.71
C THR A 31 -2.14 1.26 -1.50
N TYR A 32 -1.66 0.71 -2.59
CA TYR A 32 -0.56 -0.24 -2.58
C TYR A 32 0.74 0.45 -2.99
N ASN A 33 1.76 0.27 -2.17
CA ASN A 33 3.11 0.73 -2.42
C ASN A 33 3.97 -0.45 -2.85
N ALA A 34 4.73 -0.31 -3.92
CA ALA A 34 5.56 -1.39 -4.43
C ALA A 34 6.88 -0.89 -5.01
N VAL A 35 7.94 -1.67 -4.77
CA VAL A 35 9.20 -1.56 -5.51
C VAL A 35 9.45 -2.89 -6.21
N TYR A 36 9.80 -2.83 -7.49
CA TYR A 36 10.12 -4.01 -8.28
C TYR A 36 11.38 -3.83 -9.11
N ARG A 37 12.06 -4.93 -9.39
CA ARG A 37 13.18 -5.01 -10.30
C ARG A 37 12.69 -5.48 -11.67
N ASP A 38 13.04 -4.75 -12.71
CA ASP A 38 12.81 -5.19 -14.10
C ASP A 38 13.83 -6.27 -14.49
N GLY A 39 13.33 -7.36 -15.06
CA GLY A 39 14.17 -8.50 -15.40
C GLY A 39 15.13 -8.26 -16.57
N LYS A 40 14.75 -7.40 -17.55
CA LYS A 40 15.57 -7.14 -18.73
C LYS A 40 16.71 -6.15 -18.43
N LYS A 41 16.37 -5.02 -17.83
CA LYS A 41 17.34 -3.93 -17.55
C LYS A 41 18.02 -4.06 -16.21
N GLY A 42 17.46 -4.84 -15.29
CA GLY A 42 17.92 -4.94 -13.91
C GLY A 42 17.66 -3.70 -13.07
N PHE A 43 16.95 -2.70 -13.58
CA PHE A 43 16.64 -1.44 -12.90
C PHE A 43 15.48 -1.61 -11.94
N TYR A 44 15.44 -0.76 -10.93
CA TYR A 44 14.43 -0.78 -9.89
C TYR A 44 13.46 0.38 -10.07
N TYR A 45 12.17 0.05 -9.96
CA TYR A 45 11.08 1.00 -10.14
C TYR A 45 10.21 1.01 -8.87
N ILE A 46 9.74 2.20 -8.52
CA ILE A 46 8.80 2.44 -7.44
C ILE A 46 7.45 2.83 -8.01
N LYS A 47 6.38 2.33 -7.43
CA LYS A 47 5.02 2.71 -7.86
C LYS A 47 4.04 2.66 -6.72
N ARG A 48 2.98 3.42 -6.89
CA ARG A 48 1.84 3.53 -6.02
C ARG A 48 0.57 3.36 -6.84
N PHE A 49 -0.38 2.55 -6.38
CA PHE A 49 -1.57 2.24 -7.16
C PHE A 49 -2.72 1.76 -6.29
N ASN A 50 -3.94 1.83 -6.84
CA ASN A 50 -5.15 1.27 -6.24
C ASN A 50 -5.62 0.06 -7.03
N VAL A 51 -6.37 -0.81 -6.37
CA VAL A 51 -7.04 -1.97 -6.98
C VAL A 51 -8.52 -1.90 -6.62
N THR A 52 -9.32 -1.26 -7.46
CA THR A 52 -10.76 -1.07 -7.21
C THR A 52 -11.63 -2.19 -7.79
N SER A 53 -11.18 -2.80 -8.87
CA SER A 53 -11.90 -3.87 -9.56
C SER A 53 -10.95 -4.95 -10.06
N ILE A 54 -11.39 -6.18 -9.97
CA ILE A 54 -10.66 -7.34 -10.45
C ILE A 54 -11.63 -8.41 -10.96
N THR A 55 -11.12 -9.28 -11.82
CA THR A 55 -11.75 -10.56 -12.13
C THR A 55 -11.16 -11.62 -11.19
N ARG A 56 -12.02 -12.39 -10.53
CA ARG A 56 -11.59 -13.48 -9.65
C ARG A 56 -10.71 -14.47 -10.42
N ASP A 57 -9.72 -15.01 -9.73
CA ASP A 57 -8.77 -16.01 -10.23
C ASP A 57 -7.89 -15.58 -11.41
N LYS A 58 -8.13 -14.39 -11.98
CA LYS A 58 -7.26 -13.81 -12.99
C LYS A 58 -5.98 -13.28 -12.37
N GLU A 59 -4.85 -13.59 -12.99
CA GLU A 59 -3.55 -13.04 -12.60
C GLU A 59 -3.32 -11.65 -13.22
N TYR A 60 -2.75 -10.78 -12.41
CA TYR A 60 -2.36 -9.42 -12.80
C TYR A 60 -0.88 -9.19 -12.51
N ASP A 61 -0.19 -8.58 -13.45
CA ASP A 61 1.22 -8.22 -13.26
C ASP A 61 1.36 -6.93 -12.43
N LEU A 62 2.26 -6.97 -11.44
CA LEU A 62 2.71 -5.79 -10.70
C LEU A 62 3.92 -5.12 -11.35
N THR A 63 4.63 -5.85 -12.18
CA THR A 63 5.75 -5.39 -12.98
C THR A 63 5.25 -5.18 -14.42
N MET A 64 6.15 -4.90 -15.36
CA MET A 64 5.78 -4.82 -16.79
C MET A 64 5.74 -6.19 -17.49
N GLY A 65 5.69 -7.28 -16.73
CA GLY A 65 5.63 -8.64 -17.27
C GLY A 65 6.93 -9.15 -17.90
N THR A 66 8.00 -8.38 -17.87
CA THR A 66 9.30 -8.78 -18.41
C THR A 66 9.80 -10.02 -17.64
N PRO A 67 10.22 -11.11 -18.32
CA PRO A 67 10.77 -12.29 -17.67
C PRO A 67 11.89 -11.95 -16.67
N GLY A 68 11.93 -12.61 -15.52
CA GLY A 68 12.90 -12.34 -14.46
C GLY A 68 12.61 -11.11 -13.61
N SER A 69 11.53 -10.37 -13.90
CA SER A 69 11.07 -9.28 -13.03
C SER A 69 10.53 -9.80 -11.72
N ARG A 70 10.82 -9.11 -10.61
CA ARG A 70 10.34 -9.49 -9.29
C ARG A 70 9.99 -8.27 -8.45
N VAL A 71 8.95 -8.41 -7.63
CA VAL A 71 8.62 -7.42 -6.58
C VAL A 71 9.56 -7.69 -5.41
N ILE A 72 10.14 -6.61 -4.85
CA ILE A 72 11.08 -6.68 -3.74
C ILE A 72 10.60 -5.93 -2.49
N TYR A 73 9.59 -5.07 -2.64
CA TYR A 73 8.90 -4.40 -1.55
C TYR A 73 7.43 -4.26 -1.93
N PHE A 74 6.53 -4.53 -0.97
CA PHE A 74 5.11 -4.40 -1.18
C PHE A 74 4.41 -4.16 0.16
N THR A 75 3.55 -3.14 0.20
CA THR A 75 2.70 -2.84 1.34
C THR A 75 1.31 -2.44 0.88
N ALA A 76 0.33 -2.64 1.76
CA ALA A 76 -1.03 -2.20 1.58
C ALA A 76 -1.36 -1.18 2.67
N ASN A 77 -1.84 -0.02 2.27
CA ASN A 77 -2.10 1.13 3.12
C ASN A 77 -3.60 1.47 3.05
N PRO A 78 -4.41 1.07 4.04
CA PRO A 78 -5.88 1.14 3.98
C PRO A 78 -6.45 2.55 3.83
N ASN A 79 -5.73 3.57 4.29
CA ASN A 79 -6.13 4.98 4.16
C ASN A 79 -5.20 5.76 3.22
N GLY A 80 -4.48 5.08 2.34
CA GLY A 80 -3.56 5.73 1.43
C GLY A 80 -2.36 6.39 2.13
N GLU A 81 -1.90 5.80 3.22
CA GLU A 81 -0.74 6.28 3.94
C GLU A 81 0.50 6.27 3.02
N ALA A 82 1.31 7.29 3.16
CA ALA A 82 2.57 7.43 2.44
C ALA A 82 3.73 7.04 3.35
N GLU A 83 4.35 5.92 3.06
CA GLU A 83 5.48 5.41 3.81
C GLU A 83 6.78 6.08 3.37
N LEU A 84 7.69 6.28 4.32
CA LEU A 84 9.08 6.59 4.06
C LEU A 84 9.89 5.29 4.13
N ILE A 85 10.56 4.94 3.05
CA ILE A 85 11.42 3.75 2.99
C ILE A 85 12.89 4.12 2.91
N LYS A 86 13.73 3.30 3.54
CA LYS A 86 15.17 3.32 3.40
C LYS A 86 15.60 2.19 2.48
N VAL A 87 16.28 2.55 1.40
CA VAL A 87 16.80 1.61 0.40
C VAL A 87 18.32 1.56 0.58
N THR A 88 18.85 0.42 0.99
CA THR A 88 20.28 0.17 1.07
C THR A 88 20.76 -0.43 -0.25
N LEU A 89 21.78 0.14 -0.82
CA LEU A 89 22.36 -0.30 -2.08
C LEU A 89 23.52 -1.27 -1.84
N ASP A 90 23.78 -2.14 -2.80
CA ASP A 90 24.96 -2.97 -2.78
C ASP A 90 26.23 -2.10 -2.87
N ILE A 91 27.26 -2.51 -2.13
CA ILE A 91 28.54 -1.83 -2.10
C ILE A 91 29.34 -2.21 -3.35
N ASP A 92 29.75 -1.20 -4.10
CA ASP A 92 30.71 -1.36 -5.19
C ASP A 92 32.12 -1.17 -4.60
N THR A 93 32.80 -2.28 -4.36
CA THR A 93 34.12 -2.29 -3.70
C THR A 93 35.22 -1.56 -4.51
N THR A 94 34.94 -1.25 -5.77
CA THR A 94 35.87 -0.50 -6.62
C THR A 94 35.82 1.01 -6.38
N LYS A 95 34.82 1.52 -5.67
CA LYS A 95 34.60 2.95 -5.44
C LYS A 95 34.87 3.36 -4.01
N LYS A 96 35.76 4.33 -3.83
CA LYS A 96 36.14 4.86 -2.51
C LYS A 96 35.04 5.66 -1.80
N LYS A 97 34.21 6.38 -2.56
CA LYS A 97 33.08 7.15 -2.03
C LYS A 97 31.80 6.82 -2.81
N GLN A 98 30.76 6.38 -2.10
CA GLN A 98 29.45 6.12 -2.70
C GLN A 98 28.33 6.28 -1.67
N ASN A 99 27.19 6.72 -2.14
CA ASN A 99 25.98 6.65 -1.33
C ASN A 99 25.52 5.19 -1.31
N ILE A 100 25.51 4.61 -0.12
CA ILE A 100 25.11 3.21 0.12
C ILE A 100 23.62 3.10 0.47
N PHE A 101 22.94 4.20 0.70
CA PHE A 101 21.50 4.22 0.93
C PHE A 101 20.87 5.46 0.31
N LEU A 102 19.58 5.36 0.04
CA LEU A 102 18.70 6.47 -0.33
C LEU A 102 17.38 6.32 0.44
N GLU A 103 16.73 7.43 0.70
CA GLU A 103 15.40 7.46 1.28
C GLU A 103 14.41 7.85 0.20
N LYS A 104 13.24 7.26 0.24
CA LYS A 104 12.17 7.59 -0.69
C LYS A 104 10.84 7.63 0.04
N ASP A 105 10.19 8.78 -0.08
CA ASP A 105 8.85 9.01 0.43
C ASP A 105 7.82 8.64 -0.65
N PHE A 106 6.85 7.81 -0.30
CA PHE A 106 5.78 7.45 -1.22
C PHE A 106 4.79 8.59 -1.45
N SER A 107 4.77 9.65 -0.62
CA SER A 107 3.97 10.85 -0.87
C SER A 107 4.35 11.56 -2.17
N GLU A 108 5.62 11.46 -2.56
CA GLU A 108 6.14 12.00 -3.82
C GLU A 108 5.82 11.12 -5.04
N VAL A 109 5.28 9.92 -4.82
CA VAL A 109 4.95 8.97 -5.88
C VAL A 109 3.47 9.07 -6.21
N LEU A 110 3.15 9.57 -7.39
CA LEU A 110 1.77 9.68 -7.84
C LEU A 110 1.09 8.31 -7.91
N ILE A 111 -0.15 8.26 -7.43
CA ILE A 111 -1.01 7.08 -7.58
C ILE A 111 -1.37 6.95 -9.06
N LYS A 112 -0.99 5.83 -9.67
CA LYS A 112 -1.22 5.52 -11.09
C LYS A 112 -2.04 4.24 -11.24
N GLY A 113 -2.48 3.95 -12.45
CA GLY A 113 -3.11 2.67 -12.75
C GLY A 113 -2.19 1.48 -12.45
N ARG A 114 -2.77 0.39 -11.94
CA ARG A 114 -2.03 -0.82 -11.55
C ARG A 114 -1.12 -1.42 -12.63
N ALA A 115 -1.48 -1.27 -13.91
CA ALA A 115 -0.71 -1.75 -15.05
C ALA A 115 0.38 -0.76 -15.51
N SER A 116 0.43 0.45 -14.94
CA SER A 116 1.41 1.46 -15.33
C SER A 116 2.82 1.06 -14.85
N ARG A 117 3.82 1.48 -15.63
CA ARG A 117 5.21 1.41 -15.19
C ARG A 117 5.43 2.35 -14.00
N GLY A 118 6.19 1.89 -13.01
CA GLY A 118 6.64 2.73 -11.91
C GLY A 118 7.64 3.81 -12.34
N ASN A 119 7.91 4.75 -11.45
CA ASN A 119 9.00 5.71 -11.60
C ASN A 119 10.33 5.00 -11.37
N LEU A 120 11.37 5.41 -12.07
CA LEU A 120 12.72 4.86 -11.84
C LEU A 120 13.17 5.23 -10.42
N LEU A 121 13.48 4.23 -9.61
CA LEU A 121 14.03 4.41 -8.27
C LEU A 121 15.55 4.46 -8.32
N THR A 122 16.17 3.43 -8.88
CA THR A 122 17.63 3.36 -9.04
C THR A 122 18.04 2.34 -10.11
N LYS A 123 19.18 2.58 -10.72
CA LYS A 123 19.85 1.62 -11.62
C LYS A 123 20.85 0.72 -10.88
N LYS A 124 21.21 1.08 -9.62
CA LYS A 124 22.14 0.32 -8.79
C LYS A 124 21.45 -0.86 -8.15
N SER A 125 22.17 -1.92 -7.87
CA SER A 125 21.67 -3.06 -7.12
C SER A 125 21.22 -2.66 -5.72
N ILE A 126 20.06 -3.20 -5.32
CA ILE A 126 19.51 -2.98 -3.98
C ILE A 126 19.82 -4.21 -3.13
N HIS A 127 20.50 -3.97 -2.01
CA HIS A 127 20.74 -4.96 -0.98
C HIS A 127 19.48 -5.22 -0.15
N ARG A 128 18.86 -4.13 0.36
CA ARG A 128 17.71 -4.21 1.27
C ARG A 128 16.81 -2.98 1.14
N ILE A 129 15.50 -3.21 1.33
CA ILE A 129 14.53 -2.14 1.57
C ILE A 129 13.92 -2.37 2.94
N GLY A 130 13.85 -1.31 3.75
CA GLY A 130 13.17 -1.30 5.03
C GLY A 130 12.22 -0.12 5.15
N LEU A 131 11.11 -0.32 5.83
CA LEU A 131 10.24 0.76 6.28
C LEU A 131 11.02 1.61 7.29
N LYS A 132 11.05 2.93 7.10
CA LYS A 132 11.64 3.88 8.03
C LYS A 132 10.58 4.50 8.94
N SER A 133 9.46 4.92 8.34
CA SER A 133 8.31 5.44 9.07
C SER A 133 7.02 5.25 8.27
N HIS A 134 5.91 5.11 8.99
CA HIS A 134 4.60 5.26 8.39
C HIS A 134 4.33 6.76 8.17
N GLY A 135 3.85 7.08 6.99
CA GLY A 135 3.43 8.45 6.68
C GLY A 135 1.95 8.66 6.96
N HIS A 136 1.51 9.88 6.74
CA HIS A 136 0.10 10.24 6.84
C HIS A 136 -0.68 9.82 5.60
N SER A 137 -2.01 9.75 5.74
CA SER A 137 -2.91 9.57 4.61
C SER A 137 -2.71 10.68 3.57
N THR A 138 -2.68 10.32 2.29
CA THR A 138 -2.61 11.27 1.17
C THR A 138 -3.96 11.46 0.49
N LEU A 139 -5.02 10.84 1.01
CA LEU A 139 -6.36 10.81 0.41
C LEU A 139 -7.35 11.79 1.04
N GLY A 140 -6.91 12.59 2.02
CA GLY A 140 -7.79 13.44 2.81
C GLY A 140 -8.49 12.69 3.95
N GLY A 141 -9.30 13.41 4.71
CA GLY A 141 -10.06 12.87 5.83
C GLY A 141 -11.06 11.80 5.41
N ARG A 142 -11.43 10.96 6.34
CA ARG A 142 -12.50 9.97 6.16
C ARG A 142 -13.77 10.49 6.80
N LYS A 143 -14.85 10.53 6.05
CA LYS A 143 -16.17 10.89 6.61
C LYS A 143 -16.62 9.80 7.57
N VAL A 144 -17.16 10.22 8.70
CA VAL A 144 -17.64 9.35 9.78
C VAL A 144 -19.05 9.75 10.13
N TRP A 145 -19.92 8.78 10.28
CA TRP A 145 -21.32 8.94 10.68
C TRP A 145 -21.57 8.24 12.01
N PHE A 146 -22.53 8.77 12.76
CA PHE A 146 -23.08 8.13 13.95
C PHE A 146 -24.52 7.73 13.68
N ASP A 147 -24.80 6.45 13.84
CA ASP A 147 -26.15 5.89 13.76
C ASP A 147 -26.73 5.82 15.19
N PRO A 148 -27.70 6.69 15.52
CA PRO A 148 -28.30 6.71 16.85
C PRO A 148 -29.21 5.51 17.13
N ASP A 149 -29.74 4.83 16.11
CA ASP A 149 -30.65 3.71 16.30
C ASP A 149 -29.95 2.47 16.85
N VAL A 150 -28.67 2.31 16.50
CA VAL A 150 -27.81 1.21 16.95
C VAL A 150 -26.64 1.67 17.78
N ASN A 151 -26.50 2.97 18.05
CA ASN A 151 -25.43 3.60 18.81
C ASN A 151 -24.02 3.24 18.26
N ARG A 152 -23.85 3.32 16.93
CA ARG A 152 -22.60 2.93 16.28
C ARG A 152 -22.08 3.99 15.35
N ILE A 153 -20.75 4.06 15.32
CA ILE A 153 -20.02 4.81 14.30
C ILE A 153 -19.89 3.92 13.05
N ASN A 154 -20.06 4.53 11.90
CA ASN A 154 -19.92 3.86 10.61
C ASN A 154 -19.31 4.77 9.56
N TYR A 155 -18.98 4.17 8.41
CA TYR A 155 -18.43 4.82 7.23
C TYR A 155 -19.31 4.62 5.99
N GLU A 156 -20.50 4.05 6.20
CA GLU A 156 -21.46 3.66 5.17
C GLU A 156 -22.59 4.68 4.99
N GLU A 157 -22.44 5.88 5.51
CA GLU A 157 -23.39 6.99 5.40
C GLU A 157 -24.73 6.75 6.14
N HIS A 158 -24.71 5.94 7.21
CA HIS A 158 -25.89 5.70 8.06
C HIS A 158 -25.91 6.66 9.24
N GLY A 159 -27.06 7.34 9.41
CA GLY A 159 -27.29 8.26 10.52
C GLY A 159 -26.71 9.67 10.29
N ASN A 160 -26.20 10.29 11.35
CA ASN A 160 -25.73 11.68 11.36
C ASN A 160 -24.25 11.79 10.97
N LEU A 161 -23.94 12.65 10.00
CA LEU A 161 -22.56 12.94 9.64
C LEU A 161 -21.86 13.68 10.81
N LEU A 162 -20.79 13.10 11.35
CA LEU A 162 -19.95 13.74 12.36
C LEU A 162 -18.89 14.67 11.75
N GLY A 163 -18.42 14.36 10.54
CA GLY A 163 -17.41 15.16 9.84
C GLY A 163 -16.36 14.30 9.14
N GLU A 164 -15.27 14.96 8.75
CA GLU A 164 -14.09 14.29 8.20
C GLU A 164 -13.05 14.10 9.30
N PHE A 165 -12.57 12.86 9.43
CA PHE A 165 -11.58 12.45 10.42
C PHE A 165 -10.29 12.05 9.74
N TRP A 166 -9.17 12.46 10.33
CA TRP A 166 -7.81 12.12 9.91
C TRP A 166 -7.24 11.06 10.85
N ASP A 167 -6.16 10.42 10.44
CA ASP A 167 -5.46 9.47 11.30
C ASP A 167 -5.00 10.16 12.60
N GLY A 168 -5.38 9.59 13.73
CA GLY A 168 -5.08 10.15 15.05
C GLY A 168 -6.18 11.03 15.65
N ASP A 169 -7.21 11.40 14.89
CA ASP A 169 -8.36 12.10 15.45
C ASP A 169 -9.14 11.22 16.43
N SER A 170 -9.73 11.85 17.42
CA SER A 170 -10.55 11.22 18.45
C SER A 170 -11.95 11.81 18.45
N ILE A 171 -12.91 11.06 18.93
CA ILE A 171 -14.26 11.55 19.16
C ILE A 171 -14.52 11.69 20.66
N LEU A 172 -15.31 12.68 21.00
CA LEU A 172 -15.87 12.82 22.35
C LEU A 172 -17.23 12.10 22.38
N VAL A 173 -17.36 11.16 23.29
CA VAL A 173 -18.62 10.49 23.57
C VAL A 173 -19.07 10.89 24.96
N VAL A 174 -20.34 11.25 25.11
CA VAL A 174 -20.94 11.59 26.40
C VAL A 174 -22.14 10.65 26.60
N LEU A 175 -22.10 9.85 27.66
CA LEU A 175 -23.20 8.99 28.07
C LEU A 175 -24.10 9.72 29.08
N ASP A 176 -25.38 9.48 29.04
CA ASP A 176 -26.36 10.12 29.93
C ASP A 176 -26.22 9.66 31.40
N ASN A 177 -25.73 8.44 31.61
CA ASN A 177 -25.48 7.88 32.94
C ASN A 177 -24.12 8.26 33.54
N GLY A 178 -23.23 8.96 32.77
CA GLY A 178 -21.91 9.35 33.22
C GLY A 178 -20.89 8.22 33.38
N GLU A 179 -21.19 7.03 32.90
CA GLU A 179 -20.28 5.86 32.89
C GLU A 179 -19.61 5.68 31.52
N PHE A 180 -18.40 5.15 31.51
CA PHE A 180 -17.65 4.71 30.32
C PHE A 180 -17.12 3.31 30.57
#